data_b21cfb56bfaed8c0ec0895f1da6a55b4
#
_entry.id   b21cfb56bfaed8c0ec0895f1da6a55b4
#
_cell.length_a   1.000
_cell.length_b   1.000
_cell.length_c   1.000
_cell.angle_alpha   90.00
_cell.angle_beta   90.00
_cell.angle_gamma   90.00
#
_symmetry.space_group_name_H-M   'P 1'
#
loop_
_entity.id
_entity.type
_entity.pdbx_description
1 polymer ?
#
loop_
_entity_poly.entity_id
_entity_poly.type
_entity_poly.pdbx_seq_one_letter_code
_entity_poly.pdbx_strand_id
1 'polypeptide(L)'
;QFFRRHPAGNQFVDFFGETLFRADLCNADVAMGDLLIHEGAPCIAQQHAAKVFNADKTYFVLNGTSAANKVVTNALLTRGDLVLFDRNNHKSNHHGALLQAGATPVYLETARNPYGFIGGIDAHCFDESYLRELVSEVAPGRARDERPFRLAVIQLGTYDGTIYNARQVVDKIGHLCDYIL
;
A
#
# COMPACT_ATOMS: atom_id res chain seq x y z
N GLN A 1 4.50 4.38 -41.22
CA GLN A 1 4.31 5.11 -42.50
C GLN A 1 3.35 6.29 -42.39
N PHE A 2 2.26 6.19 -41.63
CA PHE A 2 1.27 7.28 -41.48
C PHE A 2 1.89 8.56 -40.89
N PHE A 3 2.66 8.47 -39.83
CA PHE A 3 3.32 9.59 -39.20
C PHE A 3 4.31 10.29 -40.12
N ARG A 4 5.01 9.58 -41.03
CA ARG A 4 5.98 10.14 -41.95
C ARG A 4 5.38 10.91 -43.15
N ARG A 5 4.03 10.97 -43.24
CA ARG A 5 3.34 11.76 -44.27
C ARG A 5 3.19 13.25 -43.94
N HIS A 6 3.48 13.64 -42.70
CA HIS A 6 3.35 15.01 -42.24
C HIS A 6 4.67 15.51 -41.61
N PRO A 7 5.11 16.75 -41.84
CA PRO A 7 6.38 17.26 -41.30
C PRO A 7 6.47 17.12 -39.76
N ALA A 8 5.42 17.43 -39.01
CA ALA A 8 5.43 17.26 -37.58
C ALA A 8 5.58 15.77 -37.15
N GLY A 9 4.98 14.86 -37.91
CA GLY A 9 5.17 13.42 -37.68
C GLY A 9 6.58 12.95 -37.94
N ASN A 10 7.24 13.50 -38.99
CA ASN A 10 8.67 13.24 -39.24
C ASN A 10 9.54 13.71 -38.08
N GLN A 11 9.33 14.94 -37.58
CA GLN A 11 10.08 15.47 -36.44
C GLN A 11 9.90 14.58 -35.20
N PHE A 12 8.70 14.09 -34.96
CA PHE A 12 8.43 13.19 -33.85
C PHE A 12 9.16 11.85 -34.00
N VAL A 13 9.11 11.24 -35.18
CA VAL A 13 9.82 9.99 -35.48
C VAL A 13 11.33 10.17 -35.42
N ASP A 14 11.85 11.29 -35.94
CA ASP A 14 13.28 11.60 -35.93
C ASP A 14 13.82 11.81 -34.51
N PHE A 15 12.98 12.39 -33.61
CA PHE A 15 13.34 12.60 -32.22
C PHE A 15 13.25 11.31 -31.36
N PHE A 16 12.14 10.58 -31.44
CA PHE A 16 11.89 9.40 -30.59
C PHE A 16 12.38 8.08 -31.21
N GLY A 17 12.61 8.05 -32.51
CA GLY A 17 12.96 6.85 -33.27
C GLY A 17 11.74 5.95 -33.57
N GLU A 18 11.96 4.99 -34.46
CA GLU A 18 10.91 4.04 -34.89
C GLU A 18 10.56 3.04 -33.79
N THR A 19 11.51 2.73 -32.90
CA THR A 19 11.34 1.74 -31.84
C THR A 19 10.25 2.13 -30.85
N LEU A 20 10.04 3.44 -30.59
CA LEU A 20 8.94 3.91 -29.74
C LEU A 20 7.59 3.40 -30.24
N PHE A 21 7.33 3.50 -31.54
CA PHE A 21 6.06 3.07 -32.14
C PHE A 21 5.91 1.55 -32.18
N ARG A 22 7.04 0.83 -32.27
CA ARG A 22 7.04 -0.64 -32.23
C ARG A 22 6.88 -1.20 -30.84
N ALA A 23 7.17 -0.41 -29.80
CA ALA A 23 7.02 -0.78 -28.41
C ALA A 23 5.59 -0.56 -27.86
N ASP A 24 4.76 0.17 -28.59
CA ASP A 24 3.35 0.36 -28.25
C ASP A 24 2.57 -0.89 -28.67
N LEU A 25 2.46 -1.82 -27.73
CA LEU A 25 1.77 -3.10 -27.91
C LEU A 25 0.36 -3.03 -27.33
N CYS A 26 -0.63 -3.41 -28.14
CA CYS A 26 -1.99 -3.59 -27.66
C CYS A 26 -2.07 -4.93 -26.93
N ASN A 27 -2.57 -4.91 -25.69
CA ASN A 27 -2.83 -6.12 -24.89
C ASN A 27 -4.18 -6.79 -25.19
N ALA A 28 -4.84 -6.44 -26.28
CA ALA A 28 -6.08 -7.07 -26.73
C ALA A 28 -5.85 -8.44 -27.38
N ASP A 29 -4.60 -8.84 -27.64
CA ASP A 29 -4.28 -10.17 -28.14
C ASP A 29 -4.40 -11.19 -27.01
N VAL A 30 -5.34 -12.11 -27.13
CA VAL A 30 -5.63 -13.16 -26.12
C VAL A 30 -4.39 -14.01 -25.83
N ALA A 31 -3.53 -14.26 -26.81
CA ALA A 31 -2.32 -15.06 -26.63
C ALA A 31 -1.26 -14.37 -25.74
N MET A 32 -1.27 -13.04 -25.68
CA MET A 32 -0.40 -12.28 -24.79
C MET A 32 -0.92 -12.25 -23.35
N GLY A 33 -2.24 -12.41 -23.15
CA GLY A 33 -2.89 -12.28 -21.87
C GLY A 33 -2.92 -10.83 -21.36
N ASP A 34 -3.54 -10.64 -20.21
CA ASP A 34 -3.55 -9.34 -19.53
C ASP A 34 -3.63 -9.48 -18.01
N LEU A 35 -3.54 -8.35 -17.29
CA LEU A 35 -3.59 -8.32 -15.83
C LEU A 35 -5.01 -8.51 -15.28
N LEU A 36 -6.04 -8.26 -16.07
CA LEU A 36 -7.44 -8.40 -15.62
C LEU A 36 -7.86 -9.87 -15.57
N ILE A 37 -7.59 -10.61 -16.65
CA ILE A 37 -7.91 -12.04 -16.73
C ILE A 37 -6.85 -12.94 -16.10
N HIS A 38 -5.68 -12.39 -15.74
CA HIS A 38 -4.56 -13.13 -15.15
C HIS A 38 -4.08 -14.32 -15.99
N GLU A 39 -3.91 -14.11 -17.29
CA GLU A 39 -3.40 -15.10 -18.23
C GLU A 39 -2.16 -14.59 -18.98
N GLY A 40 -1.50 -15.46 -19.72
CA GLY A 40 -0.35 -15.15 -20.56
C GLY A 40 0.89 -14.68 -19.81
N ALA A 41 1.70 -13.86 -20.46
CA ALA A 41 2.95 -13.35 -19.92
C ALA A 41 2.80 -12.56 -18.60
N PRO A 42 1.78 -11.71 -18.40
CA PRO A 42 1.54 -11.04 -17.11
C PRO A 42 1.30 -12.01 -15.95
N CYS A 43 0.56 -13.08 -16.18
CA CYS A 43 0.33 -14.12 -15.17
C CYS A 43 1.65 -14.81 -14.76
N ILE A 44 2.45 -15.21 -15.74
CA ILE A 44 3.75 -15.85 -15.51
C ILE A 44 4.68 -14.92 -14.72
N ALA A 45 4.70 -13.63 -15.07
CA ALA A 45 5.49 -12.62 -14.38
C ALA A 45 5.05 -12.43 -12.92
N GLN A 46 3.74 -12.39 -12.63
CA GLN A 46 3.21 -12.31 -11.27
C GLN A 46 3.55 -13.55 -10.44
N GLN A 47 3.45 -14.74 -11.04
CA GLN A 47 3.86 -15.99 -10.38
C GLN A 47 5.36 -16.02 -10.07
N HIS A 48 6.19 -15.53 -11.00
CA HIS A 48 7.62 -15.41 -10.77
C HIS A 48 7.93 -14.43 -9.64
N ALA A 49 7.30 -13.26 -9.64
CA ALA A 49 7.44 -12.28 -8.57
C ALA A 49 7.03 -12.85 -7.20
N ALA A 50 5.92 -13.60 -7.14
CA ALA A 50 5.50 -14.26 -5.90
C ALA A 50 6.59 -15.20 -5.36
N LYS A 51 7.24 -15.99 -6.21
CA LYS A 51 8.36 -16.86 -5.81
C LYS A 51 9.58 -16.06 -5.32
N VAL A 52 9.94 -14.98 -6.03
CA VAL A 52 11.11 -14.16 -5.66
C VAL A 52 10.92 -13.49 -4.30
N PHE A 53 9.71 -12.99 -4.03
CA PHE A 53 9.39 -12.29 -2.78
C PHE A 53 8.85 -13.21 -1.68
N ASN A 54 8.82 -14.52 -1.90
CA ASN A 54 8.27 -15.53 -0.97
C ASN A 54 6.86 -15.14 -0.51
N ALA A 55 6.02 -14.74 -1.46
CA ALA A 55 4.62 -14.38 -1.24
C ALA A 55 3.70 -15.47 -1.80
N ASP A 56 2.54 -15.66 -1.18
CA ASP A 56 1.53 -16.60 -1.68
C ASP A 56 1.00 -16.15 -3.05
N LYS A 57 0.87 -14.84 -3.24
CA LYS A 57 0.36 -14.23 -4.47
C LYS A 57 0.90 -12.82 -4.67
N THR A 58 1.11 -12.45 -5.92
CA THR A 58 1.51 -11.09 -6.31
C THR A 58 0.58 -10.56 -7.38
N TYR A 59 0.19 -9.30 -7.25
CA TYR A 59 -0.58 -8.55 -8.24
C TYR A 59 0.21 -7.32 -8.68
N PHE A 60 0.32 -7.10 -9.98
CA PHE A 60 0.90 -5.86 -10.51
C PHE A 60 -0.16 -4.76 -10.57
N VAL A 61 0.13 -3.65 -9.93
CA VAL A 61 -0.73 -2.46 -9.92
C VAL A 61 -0.06 -1.36 -10.72
N LEU A 62 -0.57 -1.07 -11.91
CA LEU A 62 0.09 -0.19 -12.88
C LEU A 62 0.05 1.30 -12.50
N ASN A 63 -0.93 1.71 -11.70
CA ASN A 63 -1.11 3.12 -11.31
C ASN A 63 -0.32 3.50 -10.04
N GLY A 64 0.74 2.76 -9.75
CA GLY A 64 1.71 3.04 -8.68
C GLY A 64 1.23 2.66 -7.28
N THR A 65 2.12 2.83 -6.30
CA THR A 65 1.89 2.46 -4.90
C THR A 65 0.65 3.14 -4.29
N SER A 66 0.35 4.38 -4.68
CA SER A 66 -0.85 5.06 -4.19
C SER A 66 -2.15 4.35 -4.58
N ALA A 67 -2.20 3.76 -5.77
CA ALA A 67 -3.33 2.94 -6.19
C ALA A 67 -3.34 1.59 -5.45
N ALA A 68 -2.18 0.93 -5.30
CA ALA A 68 -2.05 -0.31 -4.56
C ALA A 68 -2.55 -0.16 -3.11
N ASN A 69 -2.12 0.89 -2.41
CA ASN A 69 -2.57 1.19 -1.05
C ASN A 69 -4.10 1.36 -0.97
N LYS A 70 -4.70 2.09 -1.92
CA LYS A 70 -6.16 2.25 -1.97
C LYS A 70 -6.88 0.94 -2.26
N VAL A 71 -6.36 0.12 -3.17
CA VAL A 71 -6.94 -1.20 -3.48
C VAL A 71 -6.96 -2.06 -2.22
N VAL A 72 -5.82 -2.17 -1.51
CA VAL A 72 -5.71 -2.99 -0.30
C VAL A 72 -6.64 -2.46 0.80
N THR A 73 -6.60 -1.16 1.08
CA THR A 73 -7.44 -0.57 2.15
C THR A 73 -8.93 -0.70 1.85
N ASN A 74 -9.37 -0.51 0.61
CA ASN A 74 -10.78 -0.69 0.24
C ASN A 74 -11.22 -2.16 0.17
N ALA A 75 -10.29 -3.09 -0.07
CA ALA A 75 -10.59 -4.52 -0.05
C ALA A 75 -10.78 -5.07 1.37
N LEU A 76 -10.10 -4.48 2.36
CA LEU A 76 -10.05 -4.98 3.73
C LEU A 76 -10.93 -4.21 4.71
N LEU A 77 -11.24 -2.95 4.44
CA LEU A 77 -11.91 -2.04 5.37
C LEU A 77 -13.30 -1.64 4.90
N THR A 78 -14.18 -1.48 5.86
CA THR A 78 -15.52 -0.93 5.67
C THR A 78 -15.85 0.05 6.80
N ARG A 79 -16.98 0.72 6.67
CA ARG A 79 -17.45 1.69 7.69
C ARG A 79 -17.60 1.02 9.04
N GLY A 80 -17.00 1.63 10.07
CA GLY A 80 -17.02 1.14 11.46
C GLY A 80 -15.86 0.24 11.85
N ASP A 81 -15.02 -0.17 10.89
CA ASP A 81 -13.76 -0.84 11.20
C ASP A 81 -12.77 0.12 11.84
N LEU A 82 -11.95 -0.38 12.77
CA LEU A 82 -10.82 0.36 13.29
C LEU A 82 -9.57 0.03 12.50
N VAL A 83 -8.81 1.07 12.15
CA VAL A 83 -7.51 0.94 11.50
C VAL A 83 -6.43 1.60 12.33
N LEU A 84 -5.40 0.82 12.68
CA LEU A 84 -4.23 1.32 13.40
C LEU A 84 -3.25 1.92 12.40
N PHE A 85 -2.91 3.19 12.57
CA PHE A 85 -1.94 3.89 11.74
C PHE A 85 -0.77 4.41 12.54
N ASP A 86 0.45 4.31 12.02
CA ASP A 86 1.45 5.27 12.46
C ASP A 86 1.14 6.65 11.86
N ARG A 87 1.43 7.71 12.64
CA ARG A 87 1.11 9.09 12.25
C ARG A 87 1.86 9.55 11.00
N ASN A 88 2.97 8.94 10.67
CA ASN A 88 3.82 9.27 9.52
C ASN A 88 3.44 8.50 8.25
N ASN A 89 2.31 7.83 8.22
CA ASN A 89 1.91 7.00 7.10
C ASN A 89 1.59 7.82 5.84
N HIS A 90 1.78 7.20 4.67
CA HIS A 90 1.54 7.87 3.40
C HIS A 90 0.05 8.22 3.22
N LYS A 91 -0.21 9.43 2.71
CA LYS A 91 -1.58 9.96 2.51
C LYS A 91 -2.53 9.05 1.73
N SER A 92 -2.02 8.20 0.82
CA SER A 92 -2.87 7.27 0.06
C SER A 92 -3.55 6.22 0.92
N ASN A 93 -2.90 5.78 2.01
CA ASN A 93 -3.49 4.88 2.98
C ASN A 93 -4.63 5.57 3.74
N HIS A 94 -4.42 6.80 4.19
CA HIS A 94 -5.47 7.60 4.82
C HIS A 94 -6.65 7.85 3.87
N HIS A 95 -6.39 8.22 2.61
CA HIS A 95 -7.46 8.42 1.62
C HIS A 95 -8.26 7.14 1.38
N GLY A 96 -7.57 6.01 1.21
CA GLY A 96 -8.24 4.72 1.00
C GLY A 96 -9.05 4.28 2.21
N ALA A 97 -8.42 4.29 3.39
CA ALA A 97 -9.05 3.77 4.61
C ALA A 97 -10.15 4.69 5.16
N LEU A 98 -9.88 6.01 5.24
CA LEU A 98 -10.78 6.93 5.95
C LEU A 98 -11.81 7.56 5.02
N LEU A 99 -11.39 8.09 3.87
CA LEU A 99 -12.29 8.79 2.97
C LEU A 99 -13.11 7.84 2.08
N GLN A 100 -12.50 6.77 1.59
CA GLN A 100 -13.17 5.84 0.68
C GLN A 100 -13.88 4.71 1.44
N ALA A 101 -13.19 4.01 2.33
CA ALA A 101 -13.77 2.90 3.09
C ALA A 101 -14.59 3.36 4.30
N GLY A 102 -14.33 4.55 4.85
CA GLY A 102 -15.06 5.09 6.01
C GLY A 102 -14.65 4.45 7.33
N ALA A 103 -13.46 3.88 7.42
CA ALA A 103 -12.93 3.33 8.66
C ALA A 103 -12.54 4.43 9.66
N THR A 104 -12.45 4.08 10.92
CA THR A 104 -12.08 4.98 12.02
C THR A 104 -10.60 4.76 12.37
N PRO A 105 -9.77 5.80 12.36
CA PRO A 105 -8.35 5.67 12.66
C PRO A 105 -8.07 5.65 14.15
N VAL A 106 -7.08 4.85 14.53
CA VAL A 106 -6.37 4.93 15.81
C VAL A 106 -4.92 5.21 15.48
N TYR A 107 -4.34 6.28 16.03
CA TYR A 107 -3.01 6.72 15.64
C TYR A 107 -1.95 6.40 16.70
N LEU A 108 -0.84 5.87 16.23
CA LEU A 108 0.42 5.82 16.96
C LEU A 108 1.21 7.10 16.66
N GLU A 109 1.50 7.89 17.68
CA GLU A 109 2.28 9.09 17.52
C GLU A 109 3.76 8.75 17.36
N THR A 110 4.44 9.53 16.52
CA THR A 110 5.87 9.42 16.29
C THR A 110 6.62 10.48 17.10
N ALA A 111 7.80 10.14 17.58
CA ALA A 111 8.70 11.10 18.20
C ALA A 111 9.08 12.21 17.21
N ARG A 112 9.33 13.41 17.70
CA ARG A 112 9.85 14.53 16.90
C ARG A 112 10.99 15.20 17.64
N ASN A 113 12.05 15.53 16.91
CA ASN A 113 13.13 16.33 17.46
C ASN A 113 12.79 17.83 17.43
N PRO A 114 13.59 18.68 18.11
CA PRO A 114 13.35 20.13 18.13
C PRO A 114 13.37 20.81 16.76
N TYR A 115 13.95 20.17 15.74
CA TYR A 115 14.02 20.68 14.36
C TYR A 115 12.87 20.21 13.50
N GLY A 116 11.92 19.42 14.05
CA GLY A 116 10.74 18.94 13.34
C GLY A 116 10.95 17.64 12.56
N PHE A 117 12.12 17.02 12.62
CA PHE A 117 12.34 15.69 12.04
C PHE A 117 11.51 14.65 12.78
N ILE A 118 10.91 13.75 12.00
CA ILE A 118 10.06 12.68 12.52
C ILE A 118 10.95 11.51 12.91
N GLY A 119 10.84 11.09 14.17
CA GLY A 119 11.52 9.92 14.70
C GLY A 119 10.65 8.67 14.63
N GLY A 120 11.08 7.65 15.38
CA GLY A 120 10.36 6.40 15.52
C GLY A 120 9.13 6.51 16.45
N ILE A 121 8.36 5.44 16.47
CA ILE A 121 7.33 5.20 17.47
C ILE A 121 8.02 4.56 18.69
N ASP A 122 7.77 5.07 19.87
CA ASP A 122 8.34 4.51 21.09
C ASP A 122 7.81 3.09 21.34
N ALA A 123 8.68 2.22 21.85
CA ALA A 123 8.38 0.79 21.98
C ALA A 123 7.12 0.50 22.83
N HIS A 124 6.84 1.34 23.83
CA HIS A 124 5.64 1.19 24.67
C HIS A 124 4.33 1.44 23.92
N CYS A 125 4.36 2.24 22.84
CA CYS A 125 3.16 2.49 22.03
C CYS A 125 2.65 1.24 21.29
N PHE A 126 3.47 0.20 21.20
CA PHE A 126 3.06 -1.11 20.67
C PHE A 126 2.58 -2.08 21.77
N ASP A 127 2.54 -1.66 23.01
CA ASP A 127 2.06 -2.51 24.11
C ASP A 127 0.52 -2.58 24.09
N GLU A 128 -0.02 -3.76 24.36
CA GLU A 128 -1.46 -4.02 24.26
C GLU A 128 -2.28 -3.08 25.16
N SER A 129 -1.79 -2.80 26.39
CA SER A 129 -2.49 -1.91 27.32
C SER A 129 -2.64 -0.50 26.75
N TYR A 130 -1.58 0.03 26.14
CA TYR A 130 -1.60 1.35 25.51
C TYR A 130 -2.55 1.37 24.29
N LEU A 131 -2.48 0.34 23.44
CA LEU A 131 -3.36 0.24 22.27
C LEU A 131 -4.83 0.14 22.65
N ARG A 132 -5.16 -0.60 23.73
CA ARG A 132 -6.53 -0.69 24.23
C ARG A 132 -7.02 0.60 24.87
N GLU A 133 -6.14 1.39 25.49
CA GLU A 133 -6.45 2.74 25.94
C GLU A 133 -6.84 3.64 24.77
N LEU A 134 -6.04 3.68 23.71
CA LEU A 134 -6.36 4.43 22.49
C LEU A 134 -7.69 3.98 21.85
N VAL A 135 -7.95 2.67 21.81
CA VAL A 135 -9.26 2.16 21.34
C VAL A 135 -10.38 2.63 22.22
N SER A 136 -10.18 2.69 23.56
CA SER A 136 -11.22 3.15 24.50
C SER A 136 -11.59 4.61 24.28
N GLU A 137 -10.64 5.45 23.87
CA GLU A 137 -10.88 6.85 23.55
C GLU A 137 -11.68 7.04 22.26
N VAL A 138 -11.37 6.25 21.24
CA VAL A 138 -11.93 6.39 19.88
C VAL A 138 -13.22 5.60 19.71
N ALA A 139 -13.28 4.39 20.26
CA ALA A 139 -14.38 3.45 20.11
C ALA A 139 -14.55 2.60 21.39
N PRO A 140 -15.11 3.15 22.48
CA PRO A 140 -15.18 2.48 23.78
C PRO A 140 -15.83 1.10 23.76
N GLY A 141 -16.81 0.89 22.88
CA GLY A 141 -17.48 -0.39 22.70
C GLY A 141 -16.60 -1.51 22.15
N ARG A 142 -15.47 -1.17 21.54
CA ARG A 142 -14.54 -2.11 20.92
C ARG A 142 -13.27 -2.38 21.74
N ALA A 143 -13.08 -1.68 22.86
CA ALA A 143 -11.88 -1.78 23.69
C ALA A 143 -11.63 -3.18 24.26
N ARG A 144 -12.70 -3.98 24.38
CA ARG A 144 -12.64 -5.36 24.91
C ARG A 144 -12.67 -6.44 23.82
N ASP A 145 -12.75 -6.06 22.55
CA ASP A 145 -12.70 -7.01 21.44
C ASP A 145 -11.36 -7.74 21.46
N GLU A 146 -11.36 -9.02 21.12
CA GLU A 146 -10.12 -9.81 21.02
C GLU A 146 -9.19 -9.16 19.98
N ARG A 147 -9.74 -8.79 18.81
CA ARG A 147 -9.05 -8.12 17.70
C ARG A 147 -9.78 -6.81 17.38
N PRO A 148 -9.47 -5.73 18.08
CA PRO A 148 -10.15 -4.46 17.84
C PRO A 148 -9.84 -3.86 16.46
N PHE A 149 -8.65 -4.14 15.90
CA PHE A 149 -8.23 -3.57 14.63
C PHE A 149 -8.51 -4.51 13.46
N ARG A 150 -9.24 -4.04 12.48
CA ARG A 150 -9.39 -4.76 11.21
C ARG A 150 -8.09 -4.76 10.41
N LEU A 151 -7.37 -3.64 10.40
CA LEU A 151 -6.11 -3.46 9.70
C LEU A 151 -5.17 -2.61 10.52
N ALA A 152 -3.90 -2.99 10.60
CA ALA A 152 -2.81 -2.12 10.99
C ALA A 152 -1.97 -1.77 9.77
N VAL A 153 -1.65 -0.48 9.60
CA VAL A 153 -0.77 0.01 8.53
C VAL A 153 0.42 0.68 9.17
N ILE A 154 1.56 0.00 9.18
CA ILE A 154 2.78 0.44 9.87
C ILE A 154 3.89 0.66 8.84
N GLN A 155 4.40 1.87 8.77
CA GLN A 155 5.52 2.19 7.90
C GLN A 155 6.83 1.74 8.54
N LEU A 156 7.40 0.65 8.03
CA LEU A 156 8.62 0.04 8.60
C LEU A 156 9.91 0.82 8.33
N GLY A 157 9.88 1.78 7.42
CA GLY A 157 11.01 2.66 7.13
C GLY A 157 10.55 4.07 6.82
N THR A 158 11.16 5.07 7.46
CA THR A 158 10.83 6.49 7.27
C THR A 158 11.84 7.17 6.34
N TYR A 159 11.48 8.32 5.78
CA TYR A 159 12.41 9.16 5.01
C TYR A 159 13.63 9.62 5.82
N ASP A 160 13.48 9.73 7.14
CA ASP A 160 14.53 10.16 8.05
C ASP A 160 15.46 9.02 8.50
N GLY A 161 15.27 7.81 7.94
CA GLY A 161 16.13 6.65 8.15
C GLY A 161 15.81 5.81 9.39
N THR A 162 14.67 6.02 10.04
CA THR A 162 14.20 5.11 11.10
C THR A 162 13.72 3.81 10.47
N ILE A 163 14.19 2.68 10.97
CA ILE A 163 13.82 1.34 10.51
C ILE A 163 13.34 0.53 11.71
N TYR A 164 12.18 -0.12 11.57
CA TYR A 164 11.65 -1.03 12.58
C TYR A 164 11.97 -2.49 12.25
N ASN A 165 12.12 -3.30 13.29
CA ASN A 165 12.13 -4.75 13.12
C ASN A 165 10.70 -5.24 12.89
N ALA A 166 10.37 -5.62 11.65
CA ALA A 166 9.04 -6.07 11.26
C ALA A 166 8.52 -7.21 12.13
N ARG A 167 9.38 -8.20 12.46
CA ARG A 167 9.00 -9.34 13.30
C ARG A 167 8.58 -8.88 14.69
N GLN A 168 9.36 -8.00 15.32
CA GLN A 168 9.03 -7.48 16.65
C GLN A 168 7.72 -6.69 16.66
N VAL A 169 7.44 -5.92 15.58
CA VAL A 169 6.18 -5.21 15.44
C VAL A 169 5.02 -6.21 15.33
N VAL A 170 5.14 -7.20 14.44
CA VAL A 170 4.10 -8.22 14.26
C VAL A 170 3.88 -9.04 15.54
N ASP A 171 4.94 -9.42 16.25
CA ASP A 171 4.85 -10.17 17.51
C ASP A 171 4.08 -9.35 18.59
N LYS A 172 4.23 -8.02 18.61
CA LYS A 172 3.56 -7.15 19.57
C LYS A 172 2.09 -6.88 19.24
N ILE A 173 1.75 -6.62 17.98
CA ILE A 173 0.40 -6.15 17.61
C ILE A 173 -0.42 -7.16 16.81
N GLY A 174 0.20 -8.22 16.30
CA GLY A 174 -0.47 -9.14 15.37
C GLY A 174 -1.70 -9.84 15.95
N HIS A 175 -1.70 -10.11 17.25
CA HIS A 175 -2.84 -10.72 17.91
C HIS A 175 -4.04 -9.76 18.09
N LEU A 176 -3.82 -8.45 17.95
CA LEU A 176 -4.86 -7.41 18.04
C LEU A 176 -5.45 -7.02 16.67
N CYS A 177 -4.90 -7.55 15.58
CA CYS A 177 -5.25 -7.17 14.22
C CYS A 177 -5.71 -8.37 13.42
N ASP A 178 -6.68 -8.17 12.50
CA ASP A 178 -7.01 -9.20 11.50
C ASP A 178 -5.97 -9.23 10.39
N TYR A 179 -5.49 -8.05 9.98
CA TYR A 179 -4.47 -7.88 8.93
C TYR A 179 -3.43 -6.83 9.31
N ILE A 180 -2.24 -6.98 8.76
CA ILE A 180 -1.14 -5.99 8.85
C ILE A 180 -0.62 -5.70 7.43
N LEU A 181 -0.48 -4.42 7.10
CA LEU A 181 0.07 -3.87 5.85
C LEU A 181 1.35 -3.09 6.13
#